data_1f1e0f47ba52d80d61eed894131501a4
#
_entry.id   1f1e0f47ba52d80d61eed894131501a4
#
_cell.length_a   1.000
_cell.length_b   1.000
_cell.length_c   1.000
_cell.angle_alpha   90.00
_cell.angle_beta   90.00
_cell.angle_gamma   90.00
#
_symmetry.space_group_name_H-M   'P 1'
#
loop_
_entity.id
_entity.type
_entity.pdbx_description
1 polymer ?
#
loop_
_entity_poly.entity_id
_entity_poly.type
_entity_poly.pdbx_seq_one_letter_code
_entity_poly.pdbx_strand_id
1 'polypeptide(L)'
;MNILRQFKFSTKLLSAFIICALITLAVGGLGMTGVTRLGNALEQTFSNNLVSVGNTNETLTSMTAHNRGLYRLLDAQDGGVSETDKERVRQALADDLARAQKVFAAYRATPLEDDERVAGDQLEQMLPAYIAGSQQVIEMMRAGDLQNARTRLNTLSTEGFVKIRAYLRTIIDSNNRQIKEGAVAAAELRNKSVMMLEVGVVIAFIVAILLGIFITRMITRPLAVAVVSAQRIAGGDLTQPIVSTSSDEAGLLLDALSNMQDGLKGTIQQIASASDQLASAAEELSAVTNESTRGLTRQNDEIQQAATAVNQMTAAVEEVARNAVSTSEASKTATEDAVDGRGQVDHTVKGITTMVHEITQSTGAVSELAGHV
;
A
#
# COMPACT_ATOMS: atom_id res chain seq x y z
N MET A 1 1.25 19.50 25.21
CA MET A 1 1.74 18.17 25.62
C MET A 1 1.01 17.55 26.81
N ASN A 2 0.27 18.34 27.60
CA ASN A 2 -0.45 17.85 28.80
C ASN A 2 -1.76 17.09 28.51
N ILE A 3 -2.42 17.33 27.39
CA ILE A 3 -3.72 16.71 27.05
C ILE A 3 -3.57 15.18 26.85
N LEU A 4 -2.50 14.75 26.20
CA LEU A 4 -2.27 13.32 25.92
C LEU A 4 -1.94 12.46 27.17
N ARG A 5 -1.54 13.10 28.26
CA ARG A 5 -1.26 12.38 29.55
C ARG A 5 -2.54 11.95 30.27
N GLN A 6 -3.70 12.52 29.88
CA GLN A 6 -4.98 12.22 30.52
C GLN A 6 -5.70 11.03 29.87
N PHE A 7 -5.30 10.62 28.65
CA PHE A 7 -5.96 9.51 27.96
C PHE A 7 -5.46 8.16 28.45
N LYS A 8 -6.36 7.19 28.49
CA LYS A 8 -6.08 5.79 28.81
C LYS A 8 -5.06 5.19 27.84
N PHE A 9 -4.30 4.19 28.27
CA PHE A 9 -3.34 3.47 27.42
C PHE A 9 -4.00 2.92 26.15
N SER A 10 -5.22 2.36 26.29
CA SER A 10 -6.00 1.86 25.17
C SER A 10 -6.27 2.93 24.12
N THR A 11 -6.63 4.15 24.55
CA THR A 11 -6.89 5.28 23.64
C THR A 11 -5.63 5.75 22.94
N LYS A 12 -4.49 5.80 23.67
CA LYS A 12 -3.19 6.18 23.10
C LYS A 12 -2.72 5.18 22.03
N LEU A 13 -2.84 3.89 22.33
CA LEU A 13 -2.50 2.83 21.38
C LEU A 13 -3.44 2.83 20.18
N LEU A 14 -4.75 2.89 20.42
CA LEU A 14 -5.74 2.88 19.36
C LEU A 14 -5.56 4.08 18.41
N SER A 15 -5.35 5.29 18.96
CA SER A 15 -5.13 6.48 18.12
C SER A 15 -3.88 6.36 17.26
N ALA A 16 -2.78 5.77 17.76
CA ALA A 16 -1.59 5.53 16.97
C ALA A 16 -1.81 4.51 15.84
N PHE A 17 -2.51 3.42 16.13
CA PHE A 17 -2.86 2.44 15.09
C PHE A 17 -3.78 3.04 14.04
N ILE A 18 -4.76 3.87 14.44
CA ILE A 18 -5.65 4.58 13.50
C ILE A 18 -4.82 5.52 12.61
N ILE A 19 -3.89 6.28 13.17
CA ILE A 19 -3.02 7.18 12.40
C ILE A 19 -2.18 6.37 11.40
N CYS A 20 -1.54 5.29 11.84
CA CYS A 20 -0.79 4.40 10.95
C CYS A 20 -1.68 3.79 9.85
N ALA A 21 -2.88 3.34 10.19
CA ALA A 21 -3.84 2.79 9.24
C ALA A 21 -4.27 3.83 8.19
N LEU A 22 -4.56 5.06 8.62
CA LEU A 22 -4.92 6.17 7.71
C LEU A 22 -3.77 6.52 6.76
N ILE A 23 -2.53 6.56 7.26
CA ILE A 23 -1.35 6.81 6.43
C ILE A 23 -1.16 5.67 5.41
N THR A 24 -1.31 4.41 5.85
CA THR A 24 -1.22 3.25 4.96
C THR A 24 -2.29 3.29 3.87
N LEU A 25 -3.51 3.65 4.25
CA LEU A 25 -4.64 3.80 3.32
C LEU A 25 -4.40 4.94 2.31
N ALA A 26 -3.83 6.07 2.76
CA ALA A 26 -3.47 7.19 1.89
C ALA A 26 -2.38 6.80 0.89
N VAL A 27 -1.30 6.13 1.35
CA VAL A 27 -0.22 5.64 0.47
C VAL A 27 -0.74 4.59 -0.50
N GLY A 28 -1.58 3.66 -0.04
CA GLY A 28 -2.24 2.67 -0.89
C GLY A 28 -3.14 3.30 -1.96
N GLY A 29 -3.91 4.33 -1.58
CA GLY A 29 -4.74 5.11 -2.50
C GLY A 29 -3.94 5.83 -3.59
N LEU A 30 -2.80 6.43 -3.22
CA LEU A 30 -1.86 7.03 -4.19
C LEU A 30 -1.32 5.99 -5.17
N GLY A 31 -0.96 4.81 -4.67
CA GLY A 31 -0.52 3.68 -5.51
C GLY A 31 -1.59 3.22 -6.49
N MET A 32 -2.81 3.03 -6.00
CA MET A 32 -3.95 2.63 -6.82
C MET A 32 -4.24 3.62 -7.95
N THR A 33 -4.25 4.92 -7.64
CA THR A 33 -4.47 5.97 -8.65
C THR A 33 -3.36 6.00 -9.70
N GLY A 34 -2.10 5.79 -9.30
CA GLY A 34 -0.97 5.69 -10.22
C GLY A 34 -1.09 4.50 -11.18
N VAL A 35 -1.40 3.32 -10.65
CA VAL A 35 -1.60 2.10 -11.44
C VAL A 35 -2.78 2.24 -12.40
N THR A 36 -3.91 2.78 -11.93
CA THR A 36 -5.10 2.97 -12.78
C THR A 36 -4.82 3.94 -13.93
N ARG A 37 -4.16 5.07 -13.67
CA ARG A 37 -3.80 6.04 -14.73
C ARG A 37 -2.83 5.42 -15.75
N LEU A 38 -1.85 4.65 -15.30
CA LEU A 38 -0.92 3.96 -16.19
C LEU A 38 -1.64 2.89 -17.01
N GLY A 39 -2.56 2.13 -16.38
CA GLY A 39 -3.40 1.15 -17.07
C GLY A 39 -4.21 1.77 -18.20
N ASN A 40 -4.91 2.88 -17.93
CA ASN A 40 -5.69 3.60 -18.94
C ASN A 40 -4.83 4.13 -20.09
N ALA A 41 -3.64 4.65 -19.81
CA ALA A 41 -2.71 5.11 -20.85
C ALA A 41 -2.21 3.95 -21.73
N LEU A 42 -1.95 2.80 -21.15
CA LEU A 42 -1.59 1.58 -21.89
C LEU A 42 -2.78 1.06 -22.71
N GLU A 43 -3.96 1.02 -22.13
CA GLU A 43 -5.17 0.58 -22.83
C GLU A 43 -5.44 1.44 -24.08
N GLN A 44 -5.35 2.76 -23.97
CA GLN A 44 -5.47 3.65 -25.12
C GLN A 44 -4.43 3.32 -26.20
N THR A 45 -3.17 3.12 -25.82
CA THR A 45 -2.10 2.79 -26.76
C THR A 45 -2.36 1.45 -27.46
N PHE A 46 -2.73 0.40 -26.72
CA PHE A 46 -2.88 -0.95 -27.25
C PHE A 46 -4.20 -1.15 -27.96
N SER A 47 -5.30 -0.66 -27.40
CA SER A 47 -6.65 -0.90 -27.95
C SER A 47 -7.04 0.04 -29.06
N ASN A 48 -6.42 1.22 -29.15
CA ASN A 48 -6.67 2.18 -30.21
C ASN A 48 -5.51 2.26 -31.21
N ASN A 49 -4.37 2.81 -30.79
CA ASN A 49 -3.31 3.20 -31.72
C ASN A 49 -2.66 2.02 -32.44
N LEU A 50 -2.35 0.92 -31.71
CA LEU A 50 -1.76 -0.28 -32.33
C LEU A 50 -2.76 -0.98 -33.27
N VAL A 51 -4.04 -1.03 -32.89
CA VAL A 51 -5.08 -1.59 -33.74
C VAL A 51 -5.26 -0.74 -35.01
N SER A 52 -5.25 0.60 -34.85
CA SER A 52 -5.32 1.54 -35.97
C SER A 52 -4.11 1.41 -36.90
N VAL A 53 -2.90 1.30 -36.39
CA VAL A 53 -1.68 1.02 -37.19
C VAL A 53 -1.80 -0.31 -37.91
N GLY A 54 -2.24 -1.37 -37.19
CA GLY A 54 -2.43 -2.70 -37.77
C GLY A 54 -3.41 -2.69 -38.96
N ASN A 55 -4.59 -2.16 -38.72
CA ASN A 55 -5.66 -2.06 -39.74
C ASN A 55 -5.21 -1.18 -40.91
N THR A 56 -4.57 -0.06 -40.65
CA THR A 56 -4.12 0.84 -41.74
C THR A 56 -2.97 0.23 -42.53
N ASN A 57 -2.04 -0.49 -41.91
CA ASN A 57 -1.00 -1.24 -42.62
C ASN A 57 -1.56 -2.39 -43.46
N GLU A 58 -2.54 -3.11 -42.94
CA GLU A 58 -3.21 -4.18 -43.68
C GLU A 58 -3.99 -3.59 -44.90
N THR A 59 -4.65 -2.44 -44.70
CA THR A 59 -5.31 -1.70 -45.80
C THR A 59 -4.26 -1.31 -46.87
N LEU A 60 -3.13 -0.74 -46.44
CA LEU A 60 -2.05 -0.35 -47.34
C LEU A 60 -1.45 -1.55 -48.09
N THR A 61 -1.27 -2.67 -47.38
CA THR A 61 -0.80 -3.93 -48.00
C THR A 61 -1.74 -4.45 -49.03
N SER A 62 -3.03 -4.53 -48.71
CA SER A 62 -4.09 -4.99 -49.64
C SER A 62 -4.25 -4.07 -50.84
N MET A 63 -4.26 -2.75 -50.65
CA MET A 63 -4.28 -1.78 -51.75
C MET A 63 -3.03 -1.86 -52.64
N THR A 64 -1.86 -2.12 -52.05
CA THR A 64 -0.61 -2.32 -52.78
C THR A 64 -0.66 -3.61 -53.59
N ALA A 65 -1.18 -4.71 -53.00
CA ALA A 65 -1.36 -5.98 -53.69
C ALA A 65 -2.33 -5.83 -54.86
N HIS A 66 -3.46 -5.14 -54.64
CA HIS A 66 -4.43 -4.83 -55.68
C HIS A 66 -3.79 -4.03 -56.82
N ASN A 67 -3.10 -2.93 -56.52
CA ASN A 67 -2.45 -2.12 -57.56
C ASN A 67 -1.39 -2.92 -58.33
N ARG A 68 -0.58 -3.73 -57.69
CA ARG A 68 0.39 -4.63 -58.35
C ARG A 68 -0.33 -5.70 -59.18
N GLY A 69 -1.43 -6.23 -58.67
CA GLY A 69 -2.26 -7.24 -59.34
C GLY A 69 -2.82 -6.74 -60.66
N LEU A 70 -3.19 -5.43 -60.76
CA LEU A 70 -3.63 -4.83 -62.03
C LEU A 70 -2.51 -4.85 -63.10
N TYR A 71 -1.25 -4.53 -62.72
CA TYR A 71 -0.12 -4.65 -63.64
C TYR A 71 0.12 -6.11 -64.06
N ARG A 72 0.07 -7.05 -63.10
CA ARG A 72 0.21 -8.49 -63.37
C ARG A 72 -0.87 -9.00 -64.30
N LEU A 73 -2.12 -8.51 -64.17
CA LEU A 73 -3.21 -8.87 -65.07
C LEU A 73 -2.97 -8.30 -66.48
N LEU A 74 -2.49 -7.06 -66.59
CA LEU A 74 -2.13 -6.44 -67.85
C LEU A 74 -1.03 -7.25 -68.59
N ASP A 75 0.06 -7.60 -67.85
CA ASP A 75 1.16 -8.39 -68.40
C ASP A 75 0.69 -9.80 -68.82
N ALA A 76 -0.22 -10.41 -68.05
CA ALA A 76 -0.80 -11.70 -68.36
C ALA A 76 -1.69 -11.67 -69.61
N GLN A 77 -2.32 -10.54 -69.92
CA GLN A 77 -3.08 -10.36 -71.17
C GLN A 77 -2.16 -10.30 -72.39
N ASP A 78 -1.01 -9.64 -72.26
CA ASP A 78 -0.03 -9.47 -73.33
C ASP A 78 0.83 -10.74 -73.56
N GLY A 79 1.06 -11.56 -72.50
CA GLY A 79 1.98 -12.70 -72.48
C GLY A 79 1.37 -14.07 -72.76
N GLY A 80 0.11 -14.18 -73.24
CA GLY A 80 -0.48 -15.47 -73.65
C GLY A 80 -0.77 -16.45 -72.49
N VAL A 81 -0.93 -15.93 -71.27
CA VAL A 81 -1.28 -16.67 -70.04
C VAL A 81 -2.67 -17.30 -70.16
N SER A 82 -2.90 -18.46 -69.54
CA SER A 82 -4.20 -19.16 -69.56
C SER A 82 -5.34 -18.32 -68.96
N GLU A 83 -6.58 -18.45 -69.48
CA GLU A 83 -7.73 -17.76 -68.90
C GLU A 83 -7.99 -18.18 -67.43
N THR A 84 -7.66 -19.42 -67.07
CA THR A 84 -7.78 -19.89 -65.70
C THR A 84 -6.84 -19.11 -64.77
N ASP A 85 -5.61 -18.81 -65.19
CA ASP A 85 -4.64 -18.05 -64.39
C ASP A 85 -5.01 -16.56 -64.35
N LYS A 86 -5.53 -16.00 -65.44
CA LYS A 86 -6.07 -14.63 -65.44
C LYS A 86 -7.27 -14.50 -64.52
N GLU A 87 -8.18 -15.48 -64.48
CA GLU A 87 -9.30 -15.47 -63.56
C GLU A 87 -8.86 -15.56 -62.08
N ARG A 88 -7.82 -16.35 -61.81
CA ARG A 88 -7.22 -16.39 -60.46
C ARG A 88 -6.66 -15.02 -60.05
N VAL A 89 -6.05 -14.29 -60.98
CA VAL A 89 -5.56 -12.92 -60.68
C VAL A 89 -6.75 -11.96 -60.49
N ARG A 90 -7.82 -12.06 -61.25
CA ARG A 90 -9.04 -11.22 -61.06
C ARG A 90 -9.70 -11.49 -59.70
N GLN A 91 -9.78 -12.76 -59.28
CA GLN A 91 -10.30 -13.11 -57.99
C GLN A 91 -9.43 -12.53 -56.87
N ALA A 92 -8.11 -12.65 -56.98
CA ALA A 92 -7.19 -12.08 -56.02
C ALA A 92 -7.33 -10.55 -55.91
N LEU A 93 -7.53 -9.85 -57.06
CA LEU A 93 -7.80 -8.40 -57.07
C LEU A 93 -9.08 -8.04 -56.31
N ALA A 94 -10.15 -8.83 -56.49
CA ALA A 94 -11.42 -8.61 -55.79
C ALA A 94 -11.27 -8.85 -54.29
N ASP A 95 -10.58 -9.93 -53.92
CA ASP A 95 -10.30 -10.28 -52.49
C ASP A 95 -9.45 -9.23 -51.80
N ASP A 96 -8.36 -8.73 -52.45
CA ASP A 96 -7.52 -7.66 -51.94
C ASP A 96 -8.30 -6.39 -51.70
N LEU A 97 -9.17 -6.01 -52.63
CA LEU A 97 -10.00 -4.82 -52.49
C LEU A 97 -11.04 -4.95 -51.38
N ALA A 98 -11.73 -6.09 -51.31
CA ALA A 98 -12.72 -6.38 -50.27
C ALA A 98 -12.07 -6.38 -48.88
N ARG A 99 -10.87 -6.95 -48.78
CA ARG A 99 -10.06 -6.92 -47.54
C ARG A 99 -9.68 -5.48 -47.18
N ALA A 100 -9.16 -4.69 -48.12
CA ALA A 100 -8.81 -3.29 -47.89
C ALA A 100 -10.00 -2.49 -47.35
N GLN A 101 -11.18 -2.61 -48.00
CA GLN A 101 -12.38 -1.92 -47.57
C GLN A 101 -12.85 -2.34 -46.18
N LYS A 102 -12.87 -3.65 -45.89
CA LYS A 102 -13.28 -4.19 -44.60
C LYS A 102 -12.36 -3.69 -43.47
N VAL A 103 -11.04 -3.74 -43.66
CA VAL A 103 -10.07 -3.38 -42.63
C VAL A 103 -9.99 -1.86 -42.48
N PHE A 104 -10.15 -1.10 -43.55
CA PHE A 104 -10.25 0.35 -43.46
C PHE A 104 -11.53 0.79 -42.72
N ALA A 105 -12.64 0.14 -42.91
CA ALA A 105 -13.86 0.40 -42.14
C ALA A 105 -13.68 0.07 -40.65
N ALA A 106 -12.93 -0.99 -40.33
CA ALA A 106 -12.58 -1.32 -38.96
C ALA A 106 -11.67 -0.25 -38.31
N TYR A 107 -10.70 0.31 -39.07
CA TYR A 107 -9.92 1.47 -38.61
C TYR A 107 -10.83 2.70 -38.38
N ARG A 108 -11.74 3.01 -39.31
CA ARG A 108 -12.65 4.18 -39.15
C ARG A 108 -13.59 4.09 -37.96
N ALA A 109 -13.82 2.91 -37.42
CA ALA A 109 -14.60 2.67 -36.21
C ALA A 109 -13.82 2.91 -34.90
N THR A 110 -12.50 3.11 -34.99
CA THR A 110 -11.68 3.45 -33.80
C THR A 110 -11.79 4.95 -33.48
N PRO A 111 -11.49 5.38 -32.24
CA PRO A 111 -11.33 6.81 -31.93
C PRO A 111 -10.23 7.43 -32.79
N LEU A 112 -10.52 8.54 -33.47
CA LEU A 112 -9.61 9.19 -34.41
C LEU A 112 -9.23 10.59 -33.92
N GLU A 113 -7.95 10.94 -34.03
CA GLU A 113 -7.48 12.32 -33.92
C GLU A 113 -7.77 13.14 -35.18
N ASP A 114 -7.63 14.46 -35.10
CA ASP A 114 -8.05 15.37 -36.17
C ASP A 114 -7.30 15.13 -37.49
N ASP A 115 -6.00 14.89 -37.43
CA ASP A 115 -5.18 14.61 -38.64
C ASP A 115 -5.53 13.23 -39.27
N GLU A 116 -5.82 12.23 -38.44
CA GLU A 116 -6.30 10.92 -38.89
C GLU A 116 -7.65 11.00 -39.51
N ARG A 117 -8.57 11.76 -38.87
CA ARG A 117 -9.92 11.96 -39.40
C ARG A 117 -9.87 12.63 -40.79
N VAL A 118 -9.09 13.71 -40.91
CA VAL A 118 -8.92 14.41 -42.19
C VAL A 118 -8.36 13.48 -43.26
N ALA A 119 -7.27 12.74 -42.95
CA ALA A 119 -6.69 11.81 -43.91
C ALA A 119 -7.64 10.65 -44.25
N GLY A 120 -8.38 10.14 -43.26
CA GLY A 120 -9.38 9.10 -43.43
C GLY A 120 -10.55 9.55 -44.30
N ASP A 121 -11.08 10.76 -44.10
CA ASP A 121 -12.16 11.36 -44.87
C ASP A 121 -11.75 11.55 -46.35
N GLN A 122 -10.53 12.04 -46.59
CA GLN A 122 -9.97 12.18 -47.93
C GLN A 122 -9.83 10.82 -48.65
N LEU A 123 -9.36 9.81 -47.90
CA LEU A 123 -9.26 8.46 -48.43
C LEU A 123 -10.64 7.87 -48.75
N GLU A 124 -11.61 8.05 -47.88
CA GLU A 124 -12.98 7.57 -48.03
C GLU A 124 -13.66 8.19 -49.28
N GLN A 125 -13.41 9.47 -49.54
CA GLN A 125 -13.88 10.16 -50.75
C GLN A 125 -13.21 9.67 -52.03
N MET A 126 -11.93 9.26 -51.97
CA MET A 126 -11.15 8.83 -53.13
C MET A 126 -11.37 7.35 -53.49
N LEU A 127 -11.64 6.50 -52.50
CA LEU A 127 -11.77 5.05 -52.74
C LEU A 127 -12.79 4.66 -53.81
N PRO A 128 -14.01 5.23 -53.86
CA PRO A 128 -14.97 4.89 -54.89
C PRO A 128 -14.48 5.19 -56.34
N ALA A 129 -13.80 6.33 -56.50
CA ALA A 129 -13.23 6.71 -57.80
C ALA A 129 -12.07 5.79 -58.22
N TYR A 130 -11.21 5.38 -57.28
CA TYR A 130 -10.15 4.41 -57.53
C TYR A 130 -10.72 3.04 -57.88
N ILE A 131 -11.74 2.58 -57.17
CA ILE A 131 -12.43 1.29 -57.44
C ILE A 131 -13.06 1.30 -58.81
N ALA A 132 -13.81 2.34 -59.17
CA ALA A 132 -14.42 2.49 -60.50
C ALA A 132 -13.34 2.53 -61.59
N GLY A 133 -12.26 3.26 -61.36
CA GLY A 133 -11.11 3.32 -62.28
C GLY A 133 -10.43 1.94 -62.48
N SER A 134 -10.27 1.17 -61.43
CA SER A 134 -9.69 -0.18 -61.52
C SER A 134 -10.61 -1.14 -62.28
N GLN A 135 -11.93 -1.06 -62.09
CA GLN A 135 -12.90 -1.82 -62.84
C GLN A 135 -12.87 -1.48 -64.33
N GLN A 136 -12.80 -0.18 -64.66
CA GLN A 136 -12.64 0.25 -66.06
C GLN A 136 -11.37 -0.33 -66.71
N VAL A 137 -10.26 -0.31 -66.00
CA VAL A 137 -9.01 -0.92 -66.48
C VAL A 137 -9.17 -2.40 -66.73
N ILE A 138 -9.84 -3.15 -65.84
CA ILE A 138 -10.11 -4.59 -66.02
C ILE A 138 -11.01 -4.84 -67.24
N GLU A 139 -12.05 -4.03 -67.43
CA GLU A 139 -12.92 -4.15 -68.57
C GLU A 139 -12.20 -3.84 -69.91
N MET A 140 -11.33 -2.80 -69.95
CA MET A 140 -10.49 -2.52 -71.13
C MET A 140 -9.57 -3.71 -71.43
N MET A 141 -8.96 -4.32 -70.40
CA MET A 141 -8.16 -5.55 -70.58
C MET A 141 -8.97 -6.71 -71.10
N ARG A 142 -10.21 -6.89 -70.65
CA ARG A 142 -11.13 -7.92 -71.17
C ARG A 142 -11.52 -7.68 -72.64
N ALA A 143 -11.71 -6.43 -73.04
CA ALA A 143 -12.03 -6.04 -74.40
C ALA A 143 -10.80 -6.12 -75.35
N GLY A 144 -9.62 -6.41 -74.85
CA GLY A 144 -8.39 -6.47 -75.65
C GLY A 144 -7.77 -5.09 -75.95
N ASP A 145 -8.32 -4.03 -75.39
CA ASP A 145 -7.80 -2.67 -75.53
C ASP A 145 -6.63 -2.39 -74.55
N LEU A 146 -5.51 -3.10 -74.72
CA LEU A 146 -4.39 -3.09 -73.84
C LEU A 146 -3.65 -1.75 -73.80
N GLN A 147 -3.63 -0.98 -74.88
CA GLN A 147 -2.98 0.31 -74.95
C GLN A 147 -3.67 1.34 -74.04
N ASN A 148 -5.00 1.44 -74.15
CA ASN A 148 -5.76 2.34 -73.28
C ASN A 148 -5.83 1.83 -71.85
N ALA A 149 -5.90 0.50 -71.60
CA ALA A 149 -5.79 -0.08 -70.33
C ALA A 149 -4.48 0.29 -69.61
N ARG A 150 -3.34 0.20 -70.31
CA ARG A 150 -2.01 0.57 -69.80
C ARG A 150 -1.96 2.06 -69.44
N THR A 151 -2.43 2.93 -70.30
CA THR A 151 -2.45 4.39 -70.07
C THR A 151 -3.32 4.70 -68.86
N ARG A 152 -4.53 4.13 -68.81
CA ARG A 152 -5.47 4.35 -67.71
C ARG A 152 -4.95 3.80 -66.39
N LEU A 153 -4.32 2.62 -66.38
CA LEU A 153 -3.66 2.05 -65.19
C LEU A 153 -2.53 2.91 -64.69
N ASN A 154 -1.70 3.44 -65.59
CA ASN A 154 -0.61 4.35 -65.16
C ASN A 154 -1.17 5.60 -64.45
N THR A 155 -2.20 6.25 -65.03
CA THR A 155 -2.89 7.39 -64.40
C THR A 155 -3.51 6.98 -63.05
N LEU A 156 -4.23 5.87 -63.01
CA LEU A 156 -4.83 5.36 -61.79
C LEU A 156 -3.79 5.11 -60.69
N SER A 157 -2.64 4.54 -61.06
CA SER A 157 -1.55 4.25 -60.14
C SER A 157 -0.85 5.54 -59.65
N THR A 158 -0.51 6.47 -60.54
CA THR A 158 0.25 7.69 -60.23
C THR A 158 -0.58 8.75 -59.53
N GLU A 159 -1.84 8.92 -59.88
CA GLU A 159 -2.71 9.95 -59.31
C GLU A 159 -3.64 9.40 -58.22
N GLY A 160 -4.13 8.17 -58.38
CA GLY A 160 -5.03 7.53 -57.41
C GLY A 160 -4.29 6.82 -56.31
N PHE A 161 -3.59 5.71 -56.64
CA PHE A 161 -2.97 4.86 -55.63
C PHE A 161 -1.85 5.59 -54.83
N VAL A 162 -1.06 6.46 -55.50
CA VAL A 162 -0.04 7.24 -54.78
C VAL A 162 -0.66 8.13 -53.71
N LYS A 163 -1.80 8.77 -53.98
CA LYS A 163 -2.48 9.60 -52.97
C LYS A 163 -3.10 8.74 -51.87
N ILE A 164 -3.76 7.61 -52.24
CA ILE A 164 -4.28 6.64 -51.24
C ILE A 164 -3.15 6.20 -50.29
N ARG A 165 -2.00 5.83 -50.84
CA ARG A 165 -0.81 5.43 -50.06
C ARG A 165 -0.33 6.57 -49.20
N ALA A 166 -0.34 7.81 -49.65
CA ALA A 166 0.07 8.96 -48.88
C ALA A 166 -0.86 9.18 -47.66
N TYR A 167 -2.17 9.14 -47.84
CA TYR A 167 -3.13 9.27 -46.74
C TYR A 167 -3.00 8.13 -45.72
N LEU A 168 -2.87 6.88 -46.17
CA LEU A 168 -2.65 5.74 -45.29
C LEU A 168 -1.34 5.90 -44.48
N ARG A 169 -0.28 6.40 -45.11
CA ARG A 169 0.96 6.72 -44.38
C ARG A 169 0.79 7.84 -43.35
N THR A 170 0.07 8.90 -43.69
CA THR A 170 -0.25 9.97 -42.75
C THR A 170 -0.94 9.40 -41.49
N ILE A 171 -1.91 8.51 -41.68
CA ILE A 171 -2.61 7.83 -40.59
C ILE A 171 -1.64 6.99 -39.75
N ILE A 172 -0.80 6.18 -40.41
CA ILE A 172 0.20 5.34 -39.72
C ILE A 172 1.20 6.22 -38.93
N ASP A 173 1.69 7.29 -39.53
CA ASP A 173 2.67 8.18 -38.92
C ASP A 173 2.05 8.93 -37.74
N SER A 174 0.80 9.36 -37.83
CA SER A 174 0.06 9.96 -36.74
C SER A 174 -0.06 8.98 -35.56
N ASN A 175 -0.56 7.78 -35.79
CA ASN A 175 -0.68 6.77 -34.73
C ASN A 175 0.70 6.40 -34.13
N ASN A 176 1.73 6.27 -34.93
CA ASN A 176 3.10 6.04 -34.46
C ASN A 176 3.62 7.20 -33.60
N ARG A 177 3.27 8.45 -33.95
CA ARG A 177 3.58 9.63 -33.13
C ARG A 177 2.87 9.53 -31.80
N GLN A 178 1.56 9.27 -31.80
CA GLN A 178 0.75 9.12 -30.57
C GLN A 178 1.28 7.98 -29.68
N ILE A 179 1.68 6.85 -30.25
CA ILE A 179 2.32 5.75 -29.51
C ILE A 179 3.59 6.23 -28.82
N LYS A 180 4.46 6.97 -29.51
CA LYS A 180 5.70 7.51 -28.93
C LYS A 180 5.44 8.53 -27.83
N GLU A 181 4.53 9.47 -28.07
CA GLU A 181 4.11 10.48 -27.10
C GLU A 181 3.47 9.83 -25.87
N GLY A 182 2.59 8.86 -26.10
CA GLY A 182 1.97 8.07 -25.03
C GLY A 182 2.99 7.28 -24.20
N ALA A 183 3.99 6.70 -24.85
CA ALA A 183 5.08 5.99 -24.15
C ALA A 183 5.91 6.94 -23.27
N VAL A 184 6.22 8.15 -23.76
CA VAL A 184 6.93 9.18 -22.97
C VAL A 184 6.06 9.62 -21.78
N ALA A 185 4.80 9.94 -22.03
CA ALA A 185 3.84 10.34 -20.99
C ALA A 185 3.63 9.24 -19.94
N ALA A 186 3.53 7.98 -20.35
CA ALA A 186 3.43 6.84 -19.46
C ALA A 186 4.69 6.65 -18.61
N ALA A 187 5.88 6.84 -19.19
CA ALA A 187 7.15 6.79 -18.46
C ALA A 187 7.27 7.92 -17.43
N GLU A 188 6.86 9.13 -17.78
CA GLU A 188 6.83 10.27 -16.86
C GLU A 188 5.82 10.03 -15.71
N LEU A 189 4.60 9.58 -16.04
CA LEU A 189 3.57 9.25 -15.08
C LEU A 189 4.03 8.14 -14.12
N ARG A 190 4.67 7.10 -14.65
CA ARG A 190 5.27 6.02 -13.86
C ARG A 190 6.31 6.57 -12.88
N ASN A 191 7.27 7.36 -13.37
CA ASN A 191 8.34 7.91 -12.54
C ASN A 191 7.78 8.82 -11.43
N LYS A 192 6.81 9.67 -11.77
CA LYS A 192 6.13 10.52 -10.80
C LYS A 192 5.36 9.72 -9.76
N SER A 193 4.65 8.66 -10.18
CA SER A 193 3.89 7.78 -9.28
C SER A 193 4.82 7.00 -8.36
N VAL A 194 5.92 6.46 -8.88
CA VAL A 194 6.95 5.75 -8.09
C VAL A 194 7.57 6.70 -7.07
N MET A 195 8.00 7.90 -7.48
CA MET A 195 8.58 8.88 -6.57
C MET A 195 7.60 9.29 -5.46
N MET A 196 6.32 9.51 -5.79
CA MET A 196 5.30 9.82 -4.78
C MET A 196 5.11 8.68 -3.79
N LEU A 197 5.12 7.43 -4.26
CA LEU A 197 5.04 6.25 -3.41
C LEU A 197 6.27 6.10 -2.52
N GLU A 198 7.47 6.26 -3.06
CA GLU A 198 8.72 6.18 -2.28
C GLU A 198 8.73 7.23 -1.16
N VAL A 199 8.42 8.49 -1.49
CA VAL A 199 8.32 9.58 -0.51
C VAL A 199 7.23 9.27 0.53
N GLY A 200 6.06 8.80 0.08
CA GLY A 200 4.96 8.43 0.98
C GLY A 200 5.33 7.31 1.94
N VAL A 201 6.01 6.27 1.47
CA VAL A 201 6.51 5.15 2.29
C VAL A 201 7.56 5.63 3.30
N VAL A 202 8.51 6.47 2.88
CA VAL A 202 9.54 7.03 3.78
C VAL A 202 8.90 7.88 4.88
N ILE A 203 7.95 8.73 4.53
CA ILE A 203 7.21 9.54 5.52
C ILE A 203 6.43 8.63 6.47
N ALA A 204 5.72 7.64 5.96
CA ALA A 204 4.98 6.67 6.76
C ALA A 204 5.88 5.93 7.76
N PHE A 205 7.04 5.51 7.31
CA PHE A 205 8.04 4.83 8.13
C PHE A 205 8.58 5.72 9.25
N ILE A 206 8.94 6.98 8.92
CA ILE A 206 9.42 7.95 9.92
C ILE A 206 8.33 8.23 10.96
N VAL A 207 7.09 8.46 10.52
CA VAL A 207 5.96 8.72 11.43
C VAL A 207 5.70 7.52 12.33
N ALA A 208 5.73 6.29 11.80
CA ALA A 208 5.53 5.08 12.57
C ALA A 208 6.61 4.91 13.66
N ILE A 209 7.89 5.17 13.32
CA ILE A 209 8.98 5.14 14.30
C ILE A 209 8.80 6.20 15.39
N LEU A 210 8.50 7.44 15.01
CA LEU A 210 8.30 8.53 15.95
C LEU A 210 7.12 8.25 16.88
N LEU A 211 6.01 7.76 16.37
CA LEU A 211 4.85 7.34 17.17
C LEU A 211 5.21 6.18 18.09
N GLY A 212 5.93 5.18 17.59
CA GLY A 212 6.41 4.05 18.39
C GLY A 212 7.29 4.50 19.58
N ILE A 213 8.29 5.34 19.32
CA ILE A 213 9.15 5.90 20.35
C ILE A 213 8.35 6.75 21.36
N PHE A 214 7.46 7.59 20.84
CA PHE A 214 6.64 8.47 21.67
C PHE A 214 5.73 7.68 22.62
N ILE A 215 5.01 6.70 22.10
CA ILE A 215 4.10 5.85 22.89
C ILE A 215 4.89 4.99 23.87
N THR A 216 5.97 4.37 23.41
CA THR A 216 6.84 3.58 24.28
C THR A 216 7.30 4.41 25.47
N ARG A 217 7.78 5.64 25.24
CA ARG A 217 8.21 6.53 26.34
C ARG A 217 7.05 6.95 27.25
N MET A 218 5.86 7.15 26.71
CA MET A 218 4.69 7.53 27.51
C MET A 218 4.16 6.38 28.39
N ILE A 219 4.38 5.13 28.00
CA ILE A 219 3.93 3.96 28.74
C ILE A 219 5.05 3.42 29.65
N THR A 220 6.24 3.21 29.10
CA THR A 220 7.30 2.53 29.83
C THR A 220 7.91 3.36 30.96
N ARG A 221 8.00 4.70 30.81
CA ARG A 221 8.55 5.54 31.86
C ARG A 221 7.72 5.54 33.15
N PRO A 222 6.40 5.81 33.13
CA PRO A 222 5.59 5.72 34.34
C PRO A 222 5.56 4.32 34.95
N LEU A 223 5.52 3.28 34.11
CA LEU A 223 5.59 1.88 34.59
C LEU A 223 6.92 1.57 35.26
N ALA A 224 8.04 2.05 34.71
CA ALA A 224 9.36 1.90 35.36
C ALA A 224 9.40 2.58 36.71
N VAL A 225 8.82 3.78 36.83
CA VAL A 225 8.69 4.47 38.11
C VAL A 225 7.87 3.65 39.12
N ALA A 226 6.74 3.08 38.65
CA ALA A 226 5.88 2.24 39.48
C ALA A 226 6.63 0.97 39.95
N VAL A 227 7.40 0.31 39.10
CA VAL A 227 8.22 -0.86 39.42
C VAL A 227 9.28 -0.48 40.46
N VAL A 228 10.01 0.61 40.23
CA VAL A 228 11.04 1.08 41.21
C VAL A 228 10.41 1.45 42.55
N SER A 229 9.24 2.10 42.54
CA SER A 229 8.52 2.43 43.78
C SER A 229 8.05 1.18 44.51
N ALA A 230 7.54 0.20 43.80
CA ALA A 230 7.13 -1.09 44.36
C ALA A 230 8.34 -1.84 44.98
N GLN A 231 9.50 -1.85 44.26
CA GLN A 231 10.76 -2.44 44.79
C GLN A 231 11.25 -1.76 46.05
N ARG A 232 11.17 -0.42 46.10
CA ARG A 232 11.54 0.32 47.33
C ARG A 232 10.64 -0.03 48.52
N ILE A 233 9.31 -0.06 48.29
CA ILE A 233 8.35 -0.47 49.30
C ILE A 233 8.66 -1.90 49.79
N ALA A 234 8.93 -2.82 48.85
CA ALA A 234 9.28 -4.21 49.17
C ALA A 234 10.61 -4.31 49.95
N GLY A 235 11.56 -3.40 49.70
CA GLY A 235 12.82 -3.27 50.45
C GLY A 235 12.69 -2.54 51.81
N GLY A 236 11.49 -2.08 52.15
CA GLY A 236 11.25 -1.36 53.43
C GLY A 236 11.55 0.13 53.37
N ASP A 237 11.97 0.70 52.24
CA ASP A 237 12.20 2.14 52.13
C ASP A 237 10.85 2.84 51.81
N LEU A 238 10.25 3.39 52.84
CA LEU A 238 9.01 4.15 52.78
C LEU A 238 9.25 5.66 52.89
N THR A 239 10.47 6.13 52.80
CA THR A 239 10.83 7.52 53.11
C THR A 239 10.50 8.47 51.96
N GLN A 240 10.59 8.04 50.71
CA GLN A 240 10.41 8.88 49.53
C GLN A 240 8.97 8.88 49.03
N PRO A 241 8.34 10.04 48.79
CA PRO A 241 6.97 10.11 48.33
C PRO A 241 6.83 9.58 46.91
N ILE A 242 5.77 8.88 46.65
CA ILE A 242 5.35 8.46 45.29
C ILE A 242 4.45 9.54 44.73
N VAL A 243 4.91 10.21 43.66
CA VAL A 243 4.14 11.28 42.99
C VAL A 243 3.61 10.78 41.69
N SER A 244 2.31 10.78 41.55
CA SER A 244 1.62 10.55 40.25
C SER A 244 1.65 11.84 39.42
N THR A 245 2.12 11.72 38.17
CA THR A 245 2.17 12.82 37.21
C THR A 245 1.20 12.63 36.04
N SER A 246 0.41 11.57 36.04
CA SER A 246 -0.53 11.19 34.99
C SER A 246 -1.88 10.81 35.58
N SER A 247 -2.95 11.00 34.79
CA SER A 247 -4.30 10.61 35.18
C SER A 247 -4.77 9.32 34.45
N ASP A 248 -3.83 8.63 33.79
CA ASP A 248 -4.08 7.36 33.09
C ASP A 248 -3.88 6.15 34.03
N GLU A 249 -3.91 4.94 33.44
CA GLU A 249 -3.75 3.71 34.20
C GLU A 249 -2.42 3.64 35.00
N ALA A 250 -1.37 4.27 34.48
CA ALA A 250 -0.09 4.35 35.20
C ALA A 250 -0.18 5.32 36.39
N GLY A 251 -0.92 6.42 36.24
CA GLY A 251 -1.21 7.34 37.32
C GLY A 251 -2.00 6.65 38.45
N LEU A 252 -3.07 5.95 38.07
CA LEU A 252 -3.86 5.16 39.01
C LEU A 252 -3.02 4.11 39.76
N LEU A 253 -2.08 3.46 39.07
CA LEU A 253 -1.16 2.51 39.68
C LEU A 253 -0.25 3.19 40.68
N LEU A 254 0.32 4.35 40.36
CA LEU A 254 1.17 5.13 41.24
C LEU A 254 0.39 5.63 42.47
N ASP A 255 -0.84 6.08 42.30
CA ASP A 255 -1.73 6.50 43.39
C ASP A 255 -2.06 5.31 44.32
N ALA A 256 -2.30 4.13 43.75
CA ALA A 256 -2.54 2.92 44.53
C ALA A 256 -1.27 2.51 45.34
N LEU A 257 -0.08 2.63 44.73
CA LEU A 257 1.20 2.41 45.43
C LEU A 257 1.48 3.45 46.53
N SER A 258 1.12 4.72 46.28
CA SER A 258 1.20 5.77 47.29
C SER A 258 0.30 5.48 48.47
N ASN A 259 -0.95 5.13 48.23
CA ASN A 259 -1.91 4.74 49.27
C ASN A 259 -1.42 3.51 50.07
N MET A 260 -0.83 2.54 49.39
CA MET A 260 -0.23 1.37 50.02
C MET A 260 0.96 1.79 50.89
N GLN A 261 1.86 2.67 50.41
CA GLN A 261 2.98 3.20 51.16
C GLN A 261 2.53 3.91 52.44
N ASP A 262 1.48 4.77 52.31
CA ASP A 262 0.95 5.50 53.46
C ASP A 262 0.28 4.56 54.49
N GLY A 263 -0.42 3.55 54.03
CA GLY A 263 -0.96 2.51 54.89
C GLY A 263 0.12 1.73 55.65
N LEU A 264 1.20 1.38 54.95
CA LEU A 264 2.36 0.71 55.58
C LEU A 264 3.07 1.62 56.60
N LYS A 265 3.27 2.92 56.25
CA LYS A 265 3.82 3.91 57.20
C LYS A 265 2.96 3.99 58.46
N GLY A 266 1.63 4.09 58.29
CA GLY A 266 0.70 4.13 59.42
C GLY A 266 0.80 2.87 60.28
N THR A 267 0.91 1.69 59.64
CA THR A 267 1.04 0.41 60.37
C THR A 267 2.37 0.34 61.12
N ILE A 268 3.47 0.75 60.47
CA ILE A 268 4.81 0.79 61.13
C ILE A 268 4.82 1.78 62.31
N GLN A 269 4.21 2.96 62.15
CA GLN A 269 4.05 3.92 63.22
C GLN A 269 3.25 3.38 64.38
N GLN A 270 2.15 2.65 64.09
CA GLN A 270 1.38 1.98 65.11
C GLN A 270 2.19 0.89 65.82
N ILE A 271 2.98 0.10 65.08
CA ILE A 271 3.85 -0.92 65.63
C ILE A 271 4.95 -0.27 66.53
N ALA A 272 5.57 0.84 66.03
CA ALA A 272 6.56 1.57 66.82
C ALA A 272 5.95 2.14 68.11
N SER A 273 4.77 2.75 68.00
CA SER A 273 4.04 3.25 69.16
C SER A 273 3.65 2.14 70.16
N ALA A 274 3.21 0.99 69.61
CA ALA A 274 2.92 -0.17 70.41
C ALA A 274 4.19 -0.76 71.09
N SER A 275 5.33 -0.72 70.34
CA SER A 275 6.62 -1.16 70.86
C SER A 275 7.11 -0.22 71.98
N ASP A 276 6.97 1.10 71.80
CA ASP A 276 7.31 2.09 72.82
C ASP A 276 6.42 1.95 74.07
N GLN A 277 5.12 1.71 73.83
CA GLN A 277 4.20 1.39 74.96
C GLN A 277 4.60 0.08 75.64
N LEU A 278 5.00 -0.92 74.86
CA LEU A 278 5.46 -2.19 75.37
C LEU A 278 6.77 -2.06 76.16
N ALA A 279 7.71 -1.21 75.61
CA ALA A 279 8.96 -0.91 76.30
C ALA A 279 8.69 -0.19 77.64
N SER A 280 7.80 0.81 77.62
CA SER A 280 7.40 1.53 78.83
C SER A 280 6.70 0.60 79.84
N ALA A 281 5.85 -0.29 79.32
CA ALA A 281 5.17 -1.30 80.17
C ALA A 281 6.18 -2.33 80.72
N ALA A 282 7.18 -2.72 79.89
CA ALA A 282 8.28 -3.59 80.36
C ALA A 282 9.14 -2.96 81.45
N GLU A 283 9.44 -1.64 81.31
CA GLU A 283 10.13 -0.89 82.34
C GLU A 283 9.30 -0.78 83.61
N GLU A 284 8.01 -0.54 83.51
CA GLU A 284 7.10 -0.47 84.63
C GLU A 284 6.94 -1.85 85.30
N LEU A 285 6.83 -2.91 84.42
CA LEU A 285 6.84 -4.31 84.90
C LEU A 285 8.17 -4.69 85.62
N SER A 286 9.34 -4.20 85.10
CA SER A 286 10.62 -4.41 85.75
C SER A 286 10.69 -3.71 87.09
N ALA A 287 10.14 -2.49 87.17
CA ALA A 287 10.04 -1.76 88.39
C ALA A 287 9.10 -2.46 89.39
N VAL A 288 7.94 -2.89 88.89
CA VAL A 288 6.95 -3.67 89.70
C VAL A 288 7.50 -5.03 90.09
N THR A 289 8.33 -5.69 89.25
CA THR A 289 8.92 -6.98 89.53
C THR A 289 10.06 -6.84 90.62
N ASN A 290 10.82 -5.75 90.56
CA ASN A 290 11.80 -5.43 91.60
C ASN A 290 11.11 -5.06 92.91
N GLU A 291 9.94 -4.48 92.90
CA GLU A 291 9.11 -4.23 94.08
C GLU A 291 8.38 -5.47 94.53
N SER A 292 8.16 -6.41 93.57
CA SER A 292 7.32 -7.62 93.78
C SER A 292 8.12 -8.92 93.90
N THR A 293 9.23 -8.97 94.50
CA THR A 293 9.70 -10.24 95.10
C THR A 293 8.59 -10.90 95.98
N ARG A 294 7.46 -10.22 96.00
CA ARG A 294 6.26 -10.60 96.77
C ARG A 294 5.07 -11.04 95.89
N GLY A 295 5.26 -11.05 94.52
CA GLY A 295 4.10 -11.28 93.68
C GLY A 295 4.27 -12.29 92.52
N LEU A 296 5.01 -13.39 92.74
CA LEU A 296 5.26 -14.46 91.76
C LEU A 296 4.02 -15.08 91.11
N THR A 297 2.86 -14.83 91.61
CA THR A 297 1.59 -15.32 91.03
C THR A 297 1.09 -14.47 89.89
N ARG A 298 1.51 -13.18 89.74
CA ARG A 298 1.05 -12.30 88.72
C ARG A 298 1.86 -12.40 87.39
N GLN A 299 3.07 -12.92 87.50
CA GLN A 299 3.97 -13.03 86.33
C GLN A 299 3.49 -14.01 85.24
N ASN A 300 2.74 -15.03 85.60
CA ASN A 300 2.31 -16.06 84.65
C ASN A 300 1.19 -15.58 83.76
N ASP A 301 0.28 -14.73 84.24
CA ASP A 301 -0.85 -14.24 83.44
C ASP A 301 -0.44 -13.18 82.40
N GLU A 302 0.62 -12.35 82.78
CA GLU A 302 1.10 -11.29 81.84
C GLU A 302 2.00 -11.83 80.71
N ILE A 303 2.74 -12.92 80.94
CA ILE A 303 3.50 -13.64 79.93
C ILE A 303 2.57 -14.27 78.86
N GLN A 304 1.42 -14.78 79.29
CA GLN A 304 0.43 -15.38 78.41
C GLN A 304 -0.16 -14.32 77.43
N GLN A 305 -0.35 -13.09 77.91
CA GLN A 305 -0.86 -11.99 77.06
C GLN A 305 0.18 -11.50 76.06
N ALA A 306 1.48 -11.44 76.43
CA ALA A 306 2.55 -11.07 75.55
C ALA A 306 2.74 -12.07 74.37
N ALA A 307 2.65 -13.36 74.63
CA ALA A 307 2.69 -14.42 73.61
C ALA A 307 1.55 -14.34 72.61
N THR A 308 0.34 -13.95 73.07
CA THR A 308 -0.82 -13.76 72.18
C THR A 308 -0.58 -12.58 71.22
N ALA A 309 -0.01 -11.48 71.67
CA ALA A 309 0.29 -10.29 70.84
C ALA A 309 1.34 -10.60 69.74
N VAL A 310 2.34 -11.44 70.05
CA VAL A 310 3.36 -11.88 69.10
C VAL A 310 2.75 -12.75 67.99
N ASN A 311 1.84 -13.65 68.36
CA ASN A 311 1.14 -14.49 67.39
C ASN A 311 0.24 -13.66 66.42
N GLN A 312 -0.42 -12.62 66.92
CA GLN A 312 -1.20 -11.70 66.09
C GLN A 312 -0.31 -10.86 65.15
N MET A 313 0.91 -10.46 65.59
CA MET A 313 1.85 -9.72 64.74
C MET A 313 2.42 -10.61 63.63
N THR A 314 2.64 -11.89 63.89
CA THR A 314 3.11 -12.85 62.86
C THR A 314 2.08 -13.03 61.77
N ALA A 315 0.77 -13.13 62.10
CA ALA A 315 -0.29 -13.24 61.14
C ALA A 315 -0.42 -11.98 60.23
N ALA A 316 -0.25 -10.79 60.81
CA ALA A 316 -0.29 -9.53 60.02
C ALA A 316 0.90 -9.39 59.04
N VAL A 317 2.09 -9.86 59.44
CA VAL A 317 3.29 -9.84 58.58
C VAL A 317 3.12 -10.80 57.38
N GLU A 318 2.51 -11.96 57.57
CA GLU A 318 2.20 -12.91 56.49
C GLU A 318 1.19 -12.34 55.48
N GLU A 319 0.24 -11.54 55.95
CA GLU A 319 -0.73 -10.88 55.06
C GLU A 319 -0.08 -9.79 54.19
N VAL A 320 0.79 -9.00 54.77
CA VAL A 320 1.60 -7.98 54.03
C VAL A 320 2.48 -8.65 52.97
N ALA A 321 3.14 -9.75 53.34
CA ALA A 321 3.98 -10.49 52.39
C ALA A 321 3.16 -11.04 51.19
N ARG A 322 1.95 -11.56 51.39
CA ARG A 322 1.08 -12.02 50.32
C ARG A 322 0.66 -10.90 49.38
N ASN A 323 0.34 -9.73 49.92
CA ASN A 323 -0.06 -8.58 49.10
C ASN A 323 1.11 -8.05 48.23
N ALA A 324 2.34 -8.10 48.75
CA ALA A 324 3.54 -7.72 47.99
C ALA A 324 3.81 -8.67 46.80
N VAL A 325 3.63 -9.97 47.01
CA VAL A 325 3.77 -10.97 45.92
C VAL A 325 2.72 -10.74 44.82
N SER A 326 1.47 -10.52 45.19
CA SER A 326 0.39 -10.26 44.23
C SER A 326 0.66 -8.99 43.37
N THR A 327 1.22 -7.96 43.98
CA THR A 327 1.58 -6.71 43.29
C THR A 327 2.74 -6.92 42.28
N SER A 328 3.71 -7.76 42.65
CA SER A 328 4.84 -8.12 41.78
C SER A 328 4.38 -8.87 40.54
N GLU A 329 3.42 -9.78 40.72
CA GLU A 329 2.87 -10.60 39.63
C GLU A 329 2.05 -9.75 38.62
N ALA A 330 1.25 -8.82 39.14
CA ALA A 330 0.53 -7.85 38.30
C ALA A 330 1.47 -6.96 37.46
N SER A 331 2.59 -6.55 38.05
CA SER A 331 3.62 -5.75 37.35
C SER A 331 4.32 -6.53 36.23
N LYS A 332 4.52 -7.83 36.42
CA LYS A 332 5.10 -8.72 35.40
C LYS A 332 4.16 -8.86 34.20
N THR A 333 2.87 -9.09 34.44
CA THR A 333 1.86 -9.21 33.39
C THR A 333 1.79 -7.93 32.53
N ALA A 334 1.83 -6.76 33.18
CA ALA A 334 1.83 -5.48 32.45
C ALA A 334 3.09 -5.28 31.57
N THR A 335 4.21 -5.85 31.98
CA THR A 335 5.44 -5.81 31.18
C THR A 335 5.36 -6.74 29.95
N GLU A 336 4.76 -7.92 30.12
CA GLU A 336 4.53 -8.88 29.03
C GLU A 336 3.60 -8.30 27.96
N ASP A 337 2.51 -7.64 28.38
CA ASP A 337 1.58 -6.97 27.46
C ASP A 337 2.25 -5.84 26.64
N ALA A 338 3.18 -5.11 27.26
CA ALA A 338 3.94 -4.06 26.56
C ALA A 338 4.93 -4.62 25.52
N VAL A 339 5.51 -5.79 25.78
CA VAL A 339 6.40 -6.50 24.83
C VAL A 339 5.59 -7.02 23.63
N ASP A 340 4.41 -7.58 23.87
CA ASP A 340 3.54 -8.09 22.80
C ASP A 340 3.05 -6.95 21.90
N GLY A 341 2.68 -5.80 22.47
CA GLY A 341 2.32 -4.61 21.70
C GLY A 341 3.46 -4.16 20.75
N ARG A 342 4.70 -4.22 21.20
CA ARG A 342 5.86 -3.92 20.34
C ARG A 342 6.02 -4.92 19.20
N GLY A 343 5.77 -6.20 19.48
CA GLY A 343 5.79 -7.26 18.46
C GLY A 343 4.77 -7.03 17.34
N GLN A 344 3.57 -6.55 17.71
CA GLN A 344 2.50 -6.26 16.76
C GLN A 344 2.87 -5.09 15.82
N VAL A 345 3.53 -4.05 16.36
CA VAL A 345 4.02 -2.95 15.53
C VAL A 345 5.08 -3.42 14.52
N ASP A 346 6.03 -4.25 14.96
CA ASP A 346 7.08 -4.80 14.09
C ASP A 346 6.48 -5.68 12.96
N HIS A 347 5.44 -6.45 13.29
CA HIS A 347 4.73 -7.26 12.30
C HIS A 347 4.02 -6.39 11.24
N THR A 348 3.44 -5.28 11.66
CA THR A 348 2.78 -4.33 10.74
C THR A 348 3.80 -3.69 9.78
N VAL A 349 4.96 -3.29 10.30
CA VAL A 349 6.06 -2.74 9.48
C VAL A 349 6.56 -3.76 8.46
N LYS A 350 6.70 -5.02 8.86
CA LYS A 350 7.08 -6.10 7.93
C LYS A 350 6.03 -6.32 6.84
N GLY A 351 4.73 -6.27 7.21
CA GLY A 351 3.63 -6.38 6.25
C GLY A 351 3.65 -5.29 5.18
N ILE A 352 3.94 -4.05 5.58
CA ILE A 352 4.11 -2.92 4.65
C ILE A 352 5.30 -3.17 3.70
N THR A 353 6.41 -3.67 4.23
CA THR A 353 7.61 -3.96 3.43
C THR A 353 7.34 -5.06 2.40
N THR A 354 6.57 -6.09 2.77
CA THR A 354 6.18 -7.18 1.86
C THR A 354 5.28 -6.65 0.74
N MET A 355 4.30 -5.82 1.07
CA MET A 355 3.40 -5.19 0.09
C MET A 355 4.17 -4.32 -0.92
N VAL A 356 5.14 -3.53 -0.45
CA VAL A 356 6.03 -2.74 -1.33
C VAL A 356 6.84 -3.65 -2.27
N HIS A 357 7.31 -4.78 -1.76
CA HIS A 357 8.05 -5.76 -2.57
C HIS A 357 7.18 -6.38 -3.68
N GLU A 358 5.96 -6.78 -3.35
CA GLU A 358 5.00 -7.33 -4.32
C GLU A 358 4.58 -6.31 -5.39
N ILE A 359 4.39 -5.05 -5.01
CA ILE A 359 4.12 -3.96 -5.97
C ILE A 359 5.32 -3.76 -6.91
N THR A 360 6.54 -3.78 -6.36
CA THR A 360 7.77 -3.65 -7.16
C THR A 360 7.94 -4.82 -8.13
N GLN A 361 7.63 -6.02 -7.69
CA GLN A 361 7.68 -7.23 -8.52
C GLN A 361 6.63 -7.20 -9.64
N SER A 362 5.42 -6.73 -9.33
CA SER A 362 4.34 -6.60 -10.32
C SER A 362 4.66 -5.54 -11.39
N THR A 363 5.27 -4.42 -10.98
CA THR A 363 5.75 -3.40 -11.94
C THR A 363 6.93 -3.90 -12.78
N GLY A 364 7.79 -4.75 -12.22
CA GLY A 364 8.85 -5.43 -12.97
C GLY A 364 8.32 -6.35 -14.05
N ALA A 365 7.32 -7.16 -13.72
CA ALA A 365 6.67 -8.08 -14.66
C ALA A 365 5.93 -7.35 -15.81
N VAL A 366 5.33 -6.19 -15.51
CA VAL A 366 4.69 -5.33 -16.54
C VAL A 366 5.75 -4.71 -17.46
N SER A 367 6.90 -4.32 -16.92
CA SER A 367 8.02 -3.78 -17.71
C SER A 367 8.66 -4.83 -18.63
N GLU A 368 8.73 -6.08 -18.19
CA GLU A 368 9.27 -7.19 -18.97
C GLU A 368 8.33 -7.59 -20.11
N LEU A 369 7.00 -7.53 -19.88
CA LEU A 369 6.00 -7.73 -20.95
C LEU A 369 6.06 -6.63 -22.02
N ALA A 370 6.33 -5.39 -21.63
CA ALA A 370 6.47 -4.27 -22.56
C ALA A 370 7.77 -4.30 -23.38
N GLY A 371 8.77 -5.08 -22.96
CA GLY A 371 10.03 -5.27 -23.70
C GLY A 371 10.02 -6.41 -24.70
N HIS A 372 8.95 -7.22 -24.75
CA HIS A 372 8.81 -8.37 -25.66
C HIS A 372 7.78 -8.15 -26.78
N VAL A 373 7.24 -6.94 -26.95
CA VAL A 373 6.44 -6.47 -28.08
C VAL A 373 7.23 -5.45 -28.88
#